data_c9ab7386eb10a6dc227ac4e11bbffcf2
#
_entry.id   c9ab7386eb10a6dc227ac4e11bbffcf2
#
_cell.length_a   1.000
_cell.length_b   1.000
_cell.length_c   1.000
_cell.angle_alpha   90.00
_cell.angle_beta   90.00
_cell.angle_gamma   90.00
#
_symmetry.space_group_name_H-M   'P 1'
#
loop_
_entity.id
_entity.type
_entity.pdbx_description
1 polymer ?
#
loop_
_entity_poly.entity_id
_entity_poly.type
_entity_poly.pdbx_seq_one_letter_code
_entity_poly.pdbx_strand_id
1 'polypeptide(L)'
;MNITSSKWRIIILVGIVLYFIYIHQRLHIRPDHIFLALLILTLAFGKKGARKFLFDWMPFIIFWMLYDMMRGVADSWRGIIHIKDIYDAELWLFGPLFGGKIPSFFLQDFQHAIAGSGIKKIFDLAAADLYTIHFAIPLLAGWILWHTTNDRAMFYRFAYTMTILNVLALTTFFLFPSAPPWYVMRYGFAQPQGELIGAAGSLVSVDELLKVKFFTTIWDHFNPNYFAAVPSLHGSYPIVVILFMYKKFKKHLPLLLLYPILTWCAAVYLNHHYVIDLIIGGIYTLIAYLVMSKILFPFIFEKTIFRSGITATFPEKLKKEEAILAEKQVIT
;
A
#
# COMPACT_ATOMS: atom_id res chain seq x y z
N MET A 1 2.00 24.36 -29.29
CA MET A 1 1.52 24.80 -27.98
C MET A 1 2.55 24.37 -26.95
N ASN A 2 3.19 25.29 -26.22
CA ASN A 2 4.30 24.97 -25.31
C ASN A 2 3.75 24.64 -23.94
N ILE A 3 3.44 23.35 -23.70
CA ILE A 3 2.82 22.81 -22.47
C ILE A 3 3.74 23.01 -21.22
N THR A 4 4.99 23.41 -21.43
CA THR A 4 5.97 23.63 -20.36
C THR A 4 5.91 25.03 -19.73
N SER A 5 5.03 25.93 -20.21
CA SER A 5 4.88 27.26 -19.60
C SER A 5 4.25 27.18 -18.21
N SER A 6 4.61 28.10 -17.31
CA SER A 6 4.09 28.18 -15.94
C SER A 6 2.56 28.22 -15.90
N LYS A 7 1.92 28.91 -16.84
CA LYS A 7 0.44 29.00 -16.94
C LYS A 7 -0.20 27.64 -17.17
N TRP A 8 0.35 26.80 -18.06
CA TRP A 8 -0.18 25.46 -18.32
C TRP A 8 -0.01 24.50 -17.13
N ARG A 9 1.07 24.63 -16.39
CA ARG A 9 1.26 23.84 -15.15
C ARG A 9 0.19 24.14 -14.11
N ILE A 10 -0.15 25.42 -13.93
CA ILE A 10 -1.23 25.84 -13.03
C ILE A 10 -2.57 25.29 -13.50
N ILE A 11 -2.87 25.40 -14.81
CA ILE A 11 -4.12 24.86 -15.39
C ILE A 11 -4.22 23.35 -15.16
N ILE A 12 -3.14 22.60 -15.36
CA ILE A 12 -3.10 21.16 -15.14
C ILE A 12 -3.31 20.83 -13.66
N LEU A 13 -2.65 21.54 -12.74
CA LEU A 13 -2.85 21.34 -11.30
C LEU A 13 -4.29 21.60 -10.87
N VAL A 14 -4.87 22.72 -11.32
CA VAL A 14 -6.28 23.04 -11.06
C VAL A 14 -7.19 21.98 -11.66
N GLY A 15 -6.91 21.52 -12.88
CA GLY A 15 -7.67 20.45 -13.54
C GLY A 15 -7.63 19.13 -12.76
N ILE A 16 -6.47 18.74 -12.20
CA ILE A 16 -6.32 17.56 -11.36
C ILE A 16 -7.14 17.71 -10.07
N VAL A 17 -7.08 18.87 -9.40
CA VAL A 17 -7.87 19.11 -8.18
C VAL A 17 -9.37 19.02 -8.48
N LEU A 18 -9.84 19.68 -9.55
CA LEU A 18 -11.25 19.62 -9.97
C LEU A 18 -11.67 18.20 -10.35
N TYR A 19 -10.79 17.44 -11.01
CA TYR A 19 -11.00 16.05 -11.32
C TYR A 19 -11.19 15.20 -10.05
N PHE A 20 -10.34 15.36 -9.03
CA PHE A 20 -10.49 14.63 -7.78
C PHE A 20 -11.74 15.03 -7.00
N ILE A 21 -12.11 16.32 -7.00
CA ILE A 21 -13.37 16.79 -6.42
C ILE A 21 -14.57 16.14 -7.13
N TYR A 22 -14.57 16.13 -8.46
CA TYR A 22 -15.63 15.52 -9.26
C TYR A 22 -15.73 14.00 -9.02
N ILE A 23 -14.60 13.30 -9.07
CA ILE A 23 -14.54 11.86 -8.82
C ILE A 23 -14.99 11.51 -7.40
N HIS A 24 -14.56 12.30 -6.41
CA HIS A 24 -14.98 12.09 -5.02
C HIS A 24 -16.52 12.18 -4.84
N GLN A 25 -17.18 13.03 -5.62
CA GLN A 25 -18.63 13.20 -5.55
C GLN A 25 -19.44 12.13 -6.32
N ARG A 26 -18.84 11.48 -7.30
CA ARG A 26 -19.55 10.56 -8.24
C ARG A 26 -19.04 9.13 -8.18
N LEU A 27 -17.74 8.98 -8.12
CA LEU A 27 -17.00 7.72 -8.14
C LEU A 27 -15.94 7.85 -7.06
N HIS A 28 -15.77 6.90 -6.19
CA HIS A 28 -14.73 6.96 -5.16
C HIS A 28 -13.34 7.06 -5.78
N ILE A 29 -12.42 7.79 -5.10
CA ILE A 29 -11.04 7.93 -5.54
C ILE A 29 -10.39 6.56 -5.49
N ARG A 30 -10.04 6.06 -6.67
CA ARG A 30 -9.32 4.80 -6.84
C ARG A 30 -7.86 5.09 -7.19
N PRO A 31 -6.97 4.14 -7.00
CA PRO A 31 -5.57 4.33 -7.32
C PRO A 31 -5.24 4.51 -8.80
N ASP A 32 -6.09 3.99 -9.71
CA ASP A 32 -5.99 4.31 -11.13
C ASP A 32 -6.18 5.82 -11.39
N HIS A 33 -7.06 6.49 -10.64
CA HIS A 33 -7.21 7.94 -10.68
C HIS A 33 -5.94 8.66 -10.21
N ILE A 34 -5.29 8.17 -9.15
CA ILE A 34 -4.02 8.71 -8.66
C ILE A 34 -2.94 8.53 -9.73
N PHE A 35 -2.85 7.34 -10.35
CA PHE A 35 -1.93 7.09 -11.45
C PHE A 35 -2.16 8.03 -12.62
N LEU A 36 -3.42 8.21 -13.03
CA LEU A 36 -3.78 9.12 -14.10
C LEU A 36 -3.37 10.57 -13.76
N ALA A 37 -3.62 11.01 -12.54
CA ALA A 37 -3.22 12.34 -12.09
C ALA A 37 -1.69 12.51 -12.10
N LEU A 38 -0.93 11.52 -11.61
CA LEU A 38 0.53 11.52 -11.66
C LEU A 38 1.06 11.50 -13.09
N LEU A 39 0.42 10.76 -14.00
CA LEU A 39 0.76 10.75 -15.41
C LEU A 39 0.53 12.12 -16.06
N ILE A 40 -0.64 12.72 -15.83
CA ILE A 40 -0.99 14.05 -16.36
C ILE A 40 -0.03 15.10 -15.77
N LEU A 41 0.26 15.05 -14.48
CA LEU A 41 1.23 15.93 -13.84
C LEU A 41 2.62 15.79 -14.50
N THR A 42 3.04 14.57 -14.80
CA THR A 42 4.32 14.29 -15.44
C THR A 42 4.36 14.76 -16.90
N LEU A 43 3.23 14.71 -17.61
CA LEU A 43 3.09 15.31 -18.95
C LEU A 43 3.33 16.82 -18.95
N ALA A 44 3.01 17.50 -17.83
CA ALA A 44 3.31 18.91 -17.66
C ALA A 44 4.82 19.23 -17.64
N PHE A 45 5.67 18.22 -17.37
CA PHE A 45 7.13 18.34 -17.46
C PHE A 45 7.71 17.95 -18.83
N GLY A 46 6.84 17.63 -19.81
CA GLY A 46 7.18 17.33 -21.19
C GLY A 46 7.12 15.86 -21.59
N LYS A 47 7.02 15.60 -22.91
CA LYS A 47 6.83 14.24 -23.46
C LYS A 47 7.92 13.22 -23.05
N LYS A 48 9.17 13.67 -22.91
CA LYS A 48 10.27 12.80 -22.45
C LYS A 48 10.08 12.36 -21.00
N GLY A 49 9.58 13.25 -20.13
CA GLY A 49 9.25 12.95 -18.74
C GLY A 49 8.11 11.93 -18.62
N ALA A 50 7.05 12.11 -19.41
CA ALA A 50 5.90 11.19 -19.40
C ALA A 50 6.27 9.78 -19.85
N ARG A 51 7.03 9.66 -20.96
CA ARG A 51 7.52 8.35 -21.41
C ARG A 51 8.36 7.66 -20.36
N LYS A 52 9.27 8.40 -19.72
CA LYS A 52 10.09 7.88 -18.62
C LYS A 52 9.25 7.43 -17.44
N PHE A 53 8.24 8.24 -17.05
CA PHE A 53 7.30 7.89 -15.98
C PHE A 53 6.61 6.56 -16.30
N LEU A 54 6.00 6.42 -17.47
CA LEU A 54 5.29 5.20 -17.85
C LEU A 54 6.17 3.96 -17.76
N PHE A 55 7.40 4.02 -18.29
CA PHE A 55 8.31 2.88 -18.21
C PHE A 55 8.75 2.57 -16.79
N ASP A 56 9.08 3.58 -15.99
CA ASP A 56 9.57 3.38 -14.63
C ASP A 56 8.47 2.87 -13.69
N TRP A 57 7.22 3.31 -13.92
CA TRP A 57 6.07 2.94 -13.08
C TRP A 57 5.30 1.72 -13.60
N MET A 58 5.73 1.13 -14.72
CA MET A 58 5.12 -0.06 -15.30
C MET A 58 4.90 -1.20 -14.28
N PRO A 59 5.83 -1.50 -13.36
CA PRO A 59 5.63 -2.55 -12.34
C PRO A 59 4.40 -2.30 -11.46
N PHE A 60 4.15 -1.05 -11.07
CA PHE A 60 2.97 -0.68 -10.28
C PHE A 60 1.69 -0.77 -11.10
N ILE A 61 1.73 -0.35 -12.38
CA ILE A 61 0.58 -0.41 -13.28
C ILE A 61 0.16 -1.86 -13.52
N ILE A 62 1.12 -2.74 -13.83
CA ILE A 62 0.86 -4.17 -14.05
C ILE A 62 0.28 -4.81 -12.79
N PHE A 63 0.92 -4.58 -11.63
CA PHE A 63 0.38 -5.09 -10.38
C PHE A 63 -1.07 -4.65 -10.15
N TRP A 64 -1.34 -3.38 -10.38
CA TRP A 64 -2.67 -2.83 -10.18
C TRP A 64 -3.72 -3.50 -11.08
N MET A 65 -3.37 -3.70 -12.36
CA MET A 65 -4.24 -4.42 -13.29
C MET A 65 -4.48 -5.87 -12.83
N LEU A 66 -3.42 -6.56 -12.40
CA LEU A 66 -3.55 -7.94 -11.89
C LEU A 66 -4.40 -8.00 -10.63
N TYR A 67 -4.24 -7.04 -9.71
CA TYR A 67 -5.05 -6.97 -8.50
C TYR A 67 -6.53 -6.71 -8.79
N ASP A 68 -6.84 -5.80 -9.71
CA ASP A 68 -8.23 -5.54 -10.10
C ASP A 68 -8.86 -6.73 -10.86
N MET A 69 -8.07 -7.47 -11.66
CA MET A 69 -8.51 -8.71 -12.30
C MET A 69 -8.93 -9.80 -11.32
N MET A 70 -8.46 -9.77 -10.05
CA MET A 70 -8.97 -10.69 -9.01
C MET A 70 -10.47 -10.56 -8.79
N ARG A 71 -11.02 -9.37 -9.03
CA ARG A 71 -12.47 -9.13 -8.94
C ARG A 71 -13.21 -10.06 -9.88
N GLY A 72 -14.12 -10.85 -9.35
CA GLY A 72 -14.88 -11.84 -10.10
C GLY A 72 -14.18 -13.18 -10.37
N VAL A 73 -12.85 -13.26 -10.23
CA VAL A 73 -12.10 -14.52 -10.36
C VAL A 73 -11.83 -15.15 -9.00
N ALA A 74 -11.58 -14.34 -7.97
CA ALA A 74 -11.25 -14.83 -6.64
C ALA A 74 -12.32 -15.79 -6.08
N ASP A 75 -13.58 -15.50 -6.29
CA ASP A 75 -14.69 -16.32 -5.77
C ASP A 75 -14.82 -17.68 -6.47
N SER A 76 -14.46 -17.77 -7.75
CA SER A 76 -14.57 -19.00 -8.53
C SER A 76 -13.36 -19.92 -8.41
N TRP A 77 -12.20 -19.39 -8.05
CA TRP A 77 -10.93 -20.13 -8.03
C TRP A 77 -10.42 -20.47 -6.63
N ARG A 78 -10.95 -19.81 -5.59
CA ARG A 78 -10.55 -20.10 -4.21
C ARG A 78 -11.07 -21.46 -3.73
N GLY A 79 -10.26 -22.11 -2.89
CA GLY A 79 -10.64 -23.32 -2.18
C GLY A 79 -11.45 -23.02 -0.91
N ILE A 80 -11.39 -23.94 0.07
CA ILE A 80 -11.97 -23.78 1.40
C ILE A 80 -11.33 -22.57 2.09
N ILE A 81 -12.18 -21.70 2.66
CA ILE A 81 -11.72 -20.51 3.37
C ILE A 81 -11.16 -20.90 4.74
N HIS A 82 -9.96 -20.45 5.04
CA HIS A 82 -9.33 -20.54 6.35
C HIS A 82 -9.98 -19.55 7.31
N ILE A 83 -10.73 -20.02 8.29
CA ILE A 83 -11.50 -19.20 9.22
C ILE A 83 -11.08 -19.50 10.66
N LYS A 84 -11.36 -20.73 11.12
CA LYS A 84 -11.14 -21.12 12.49
C LYS A 84 -9.67 -21.29 12.84
N ASP A 85 -8.88 -21.81 11.94
CA ASP A 85 -7.44 -22.04 12.11
C ASP A 85 -6.66 -20.73 12.32
N ILE A 86 -6.97 -19.69 11.55
CA ILE A 86 -6.38 -18.35 11.75
C ILE A 86 -6.85 -17.73 13.07
N TYR A 87 -8.14 -17.82 13.36
CA TYR A 87 -8.70 -17.35 14.64
C TYR A 87 -8.06 -18.04 15.83
N ASP A 88 -7.93 -19.37 15.81
CA ASP A 88 -7.33 -20.14 16.89
C ASP A 88 -5.84 -19.82 17.05
N ALA A 89 -5.10 -19.62 15.94
CA ALA A 89 -3.70 -19.19 15.98
C ALA A 89 -3.55 -17.82 16.64
N GLU A 90 -4.39 -16.84 16.27
CA GLU A 90 -4.42 -15.51 16.87
C GLU A 90 -4.75 -15.59 18.36
N LEU A 91 -5.77 -16.41 18.74
CA LEU A 91 -6.20 -16.59 20.10
C LEU A 91 -5.10 -17.26 20.96
N TRP A 92 -4.40 -18.24 20.40
CA TRP A 92 -3.29 -18.91 21.08
C TRP A 92 -2.12 -17.97 21.35
N LEU A 93 -1.77 -17.13 20.36
CA LEU A 93 -0.63 -16.20 20.46
C LEU A 93 -0.94 -15.00 21.37
N PHE A 94 -2.11 -14.41 21.22
CA PHE A 94 -2.43 -13.12 21.83
C PHE A 94 -3.53 -13.19 22.90
N GLY A 95 -4.35 -14.24 22.91
CA GLY A 95 -5.44 -14.40 23.88
C GLY A 95 -5.03 -14.20 25.33
N PRO A 96 -3.90 -14.76 25.81
CA PRO A 96 -3.46 -14.55 27.19
C PRO A 96 -3.22 -13.08 27.55
N LEU A 97 -2.84 -12.23 26.58
CA LEU A 97 -2.61 -10.80 26.79
C LEU A 97 -3.91 -9.97 26.76
N PHE A 98 -4.98 -10.51 26.16
CA PHE A 98 -6.24 -9.81 25.92
C PHE A 98 -7.44 -10.48 26.62
N GLY A 99 -7.22 -11.06 27.81
CA GLY A 99 -8.28 -11.63 28.64
C GLY A 99 -9.01 -12.84 28.02
N GLY A 100 -8.30 -13.64 27.23
CA GLY A 100 -8.87 -14.83 26.58
C GLY A 100 -9.63 -14.51 25.27
N LYS A 101 -9.48 -13.30 24.72
CA LYS A 101 -10.06 -12.87 23.45
C LYS A 101 -8.97 -12.58 22.43
N ILE A 102 -9.31 -12.64 21.16
CA ILE A 102 -8.42 -12.09 20.12
C ILE A 102 -8.37 -10.55 20.22
N PRO A 103 -7.24 -9.90 19.84
CA PRO A 103 -7.07 -8.45 19.96
C PRO A 103 -8.19 -7.62 19.32
N SER A 104 -8.68 -7.99 18.14
CA SER A 104 -9.78 -7.27 17.48
C SER A 104 -11.08 -7.33 18.27
N PHE A 105 -11.43 -8.46 18.91
CA PHE A 105 -12.64 -8.57 19.74
C PHE A 105 -12.49 -7.80 21.06
N PHE A 106 -11.30 -7.80 21.65
CA PHE A 106 -10.99 -6.96 22.80
C PHE A 106 -11.15 -5.47 22.47
N LEU A 107 -10.65 -5.04 21.30
CA LEU A 107 -10.82 -3.65 20.84
C LEU A 107 -12.27 -3.32 20.49
N GLN A 108 -13.06 -4.30 20.06
CA GLN A 108 -14.50 -4.10 19.85
C GLN A 108 -15.24 -3.86 21.18
N ASP A 109 -14.90 -4.61 22.24
CA ASP A 109 -15.45 -4.33 23.58
C ASP A 109 -15.09 -2.91 24.04
N PHE A 110 -13.84 -2.48 23.80
CA PHE A 110 -13.43 -1.11 24.09
C PHE A 110 -14.26 -0.09 23.28
N GLN A 111 -14.50 -0.32 21.98
CA GLN A 111 -15.36 0.54 21.15
C GLN A 111 -16.78 0.63 21.74
N HIS A 112 -17.33 -0.47 22.24
CA HIS A 112 -18.65 -0.49 22.89
C HIS A 112 -18.64 0.27 24.20
N ALA A 113 -17.59 0.13 25.02
CA ALA A 113 -17.46 0.82 26.30
C ALA A 113 -17.39 2.35 26.17
N ILE A 114 -16.81 2.84 25.07
CA ILE A 114 -16.71 4.30 24.79
C ILE A 114 -17.78 4.78 23.79
N ALA A 115 -18.80 3.98 23.51
CA ALA A 115 -19.86 4.32 22.55
C ALA A 115 -20.53 5.66 22.89
N GLY A 116 -20.81 6.48 21.87
CA GLY A 116 -21.42 7.80 22.04
C GLY A 116 -20.48 8.90 22.53
N SER A 117 -19.24 8.57 22.96
CA SER A 117 -18.27 9.57 23.44
C SER A 117 -17.55 10.29 22.29
N GLY A 118 -17.01 11.49 22.58
CA GLY A 118 -16.10 12.20 21.66
C GLY A 118 -14.81 11.43 21.42
N ILE A 119 -14.37 10.62 22.39
CA ILE A 119 -13.17 9.79 22.28
C ILE A 119 -13.36 8.74 21.18
N LYS A 120 -14.50 8.03 21.14
CA LYS A 120 -14.79 7.07 20.06
C LYS A 120 -14.70 7.72 18.69
N LYS A 121 -15.27 8.91 18.51
CA LYS A 121 -15.22 9.63 17.23
C LYS A 121 -13.80 9.90 16.77
N ILE A 122 -12.90 10.27 17.69
CA ILE A 122 -11.49 10.52 17.38
C ILE A 122 -10.80 9.21 16.96
N PHE A 123 -11.02 8.12 17.71
CA PHE A 123 -10.44 6.82 17.36
C PHE A 123 -10.95 6.30 16.01
N ASP A 124 -12.25 6.39 15.76
CA ASP A 124 -12.87 5.94 14.50
C ASP A 124 -12.30 6.71 13.30
N LEU A 125 -12.25 8.04 13.37
CA LEU A 125 -11.70 8.89 12.29
C LEU A 125 -10.20 8.63 12.08
N ALA A 126 -9.43 8.62 13.16
CA ALA A 126 -7.99 8.37 13.08
C ALA A 126 -7.68 6.97 12.50
N ALA A 127 -8.43 5.95 12.93
CA ALA A 127 -8.25 4.60 12.41
C ALA A 127 -8.64 4.52 10.92
N ALA A 128 -9.74 5.15 10.51
CA ALA A 128 -10.16 5.18 9.11
C ALA A 128 -9.13 5.88 8.22
N ASP A 129 -8.60 7.03 8.65
CA ASP A 129 -7.56 7.75 7.91
C ASP A 129 -6.29 6.92 7.77
N LEU A 130 -5.75 6.41 8.88
CA LEU A 130 -4.52 5.60 8.89
C LEU A 130 -4.66 4.33 8.06
N TYR A 131 -5.83 3.69 8.11
CA TYR A 131 -6.12 2.50 7.33
C TYR A 131 -6.23 2.82 5.84
N THR A 132 -6.90 3.89 5.48
CA THR A 132 -7.16 4.25 4.07
C THR A 132 -5.92 4.77 3.35
N ILE A 133 -5.07 5.56 4.03
CA ILE A 133 -3.88 6.15 3.39
C ILE A 133 -2.75 5.14 3.12
N HIS A 134 -2.86 3.90 3.62
CA HIS A 134 -1.79 2.89 3.45
C HIS A 134 -1.45 2.60 1.98
N PHE A 135 -2.37 2.77 1.03
CA PHE A 135 -2.09 2.68 -0.40
C PHE A 135 -1.41 3.93 -0.96
N ALA A 136 -1.79 5.11 -0.48
CA ALA A 136 -1.28 6.37 -0.99
C ALA A 136 0.17 6.63 -0.57
N ILE A 137 0.55 6.26 0.65
CA ILE A 137 1.89 6.52 1.19
C ILE A 137 3.00 5.80 0.42
N PRO A 138 2.91 4.50 0.05
CA PRO A 138 3.89 3.85 -0.80
C PRO A 138 4.02 4.49 -2.19
N LEU A 139 2.91 4.91 -2.79
CA LEU A 139 2.93 5.61 -4.07
C LEU A 139 3.64 6.96 -3.96
N LEU A 140 3.36 7.71 -2.90
CA LEU A 140 4.04 8.96 -2.59
C LEU A 140 5.53 8.74 -2.33
N ALA A 141 5.89 7.70 -1.57
CA ALA A 141 7.29 7.32 -1.31
C ALA A 141 8.02 6.98 -2.62
N GLY A 142 7.38 6.18 -3.48
CA GLY A 142 7.90 5.87 -4.81
C GLY A 142 8.09 7.13 -5.66
N TRP A 143 7.11 8.04 -5.64
CA TRP A 143 7.21 9.31 -6.36
C TRP A 143 8.33 10.20 -5.83
N ILE A 144 8.49 10.29 -4.51
CA ILE A 144 9.61 11.01 -3.89
C ILE A 144 10.95 10.40 -4.31
N LEU A 145 11.10 9.08 -4.26
CA LEU A 145 12.31 8.39 -4.72
C LEU A 145 12.56 8.63 -6.20
N TRP A 146 11.53 8.55 -7.04
CA TRP A 146 11.64 8.76 -8.48
C TRP A 146 12.00 10.20 -8.86
N HIS A 147 11.43 11.19 -8.16
CA HIS A 147 11.55 12.62 -8.53
C HIS A 147 12.74 13.30 -7.86
N THR A 148 13.02 12.98 -6.59
CA THR A 148 13.97 13.76 -5.77
C THR A 148 15.33 13.12 -5.60
N THR A 149 15.50 11.84 -5.97
CA THR A 149 16.78 11.15 -5.85
C THR A 149 17.46 11.04 -7.20
N ASN A 150 18.77 11.26 -7.23
CA ASN A 150 19.60 10.91 -8.38
C ASN A 150 19.88 9.38 -8.42
N ASP A 151 19.54 8.67 -7.35
CA ASP A 151 19.72 7.23 -7.22
C ASP A 151 18.53 6.47 -7.82
N ARG A 152 18.59 6.28 -9.13
CA ARG A 152 17.60 5.49 -9.88
C ARG A 152 17.55 4.02 -9.40
N ALA A 153 18.67 3.50 -8.94
CA ALA A 153 18.75 2.15 -8.43
C ALA A 153 17.87 1.98 -7.19
N MET A 154 17.83 2.98 -6.31
CA MET A 154 16.96 2.95 -5.13
C MET A 154 15.48 2.94 -5.49
N PHE A 155 15.05 3.76 -6.48
CA PHE A 155 13.68 3.73 -6.97
C PHE A 155 13.31 2.36 -7.54
N TYR A 156 14.16 1.77 -8.39
CA TYR A 156 13.87 0.44 -8.97
C TYR A 156 13.87 -0.66 -7.89
N ARG A 157 14.79 -0.62 -6.94
CA ARG A 157 14.74 -1.56 -5.81
C ARG A 157 13.43 -1.45 -5.03
N PHE A 158 12.97 -0.22 -4.78
CA PHE A 158 11.66 0.01 -4.15
C PHE A 158 10.52 -0.55 -5.00
N ALA A 159 10.43 -0.15 -6.28
CA ALA A 159 9.35 -0.53 -7.18
C ALA A 159 9.25 -2.07 -7.34
N TYR A 160 10.38 -2.74 -7.56
CA TYR A 160 10.38 -4.19 -7.71
C TYR A 160 10.25 -4.95 -6.39
N THR A 161 10.68 -4.38 -5.26
CA THR A 161 10.34 -4.95 -3.94
C THR A 161 8.83 -4.93 -3.73
N MET A 162 8.16 -3.82 -4.05
CA MET A 162 6.69 -3.73 -4.02
C MET A 162 6.05 -4.76 -4.95
N THR A 163 6.57 -4.91 -6.17
CA THR A 163 6.03 -5.89 -7.13
C THR A 163 6.16 -7.32 -6.62
N ILE A 164 7.33 -7.72 -6.12
CA ILE A 164 7.57 -9.07 -5.58
C ILE A 164 6.64 -9.32 -4.38
N LEU A 165 6.58 -8.38 -3.45
CA LEU A 165 5.69 -8.46 -2.29
C LEU A 165 4.23 -8.69 -2.72
N ASN A 166 3.76 -7.91 -3.67
CA ASN A 166 2.39 -7.99 -4.15
C ASN A 166 2.10 -9.29 -4.92
N VAL A 167 3.05 -9.80 -5.70
CA VAL A 167 2.92 -11.10 -6.37
C VAL A 167 2.87 -12.23 -5.34
N LEU A 168 3.72 -12.18 -4.31
CA LEU A 168 3.70 -13.17 -3.23
C LEU A 168 2.37 -13.12 -2.46
N ALA A 169 1.89 -11.91 -2.11
CA ALA A 169 0.62 -11.74 -1.42
C ALA A 169 -0.55 -12.25 -2.27
N LEU A 170 -0.60 -11.86 -3.56
CA LEU A 170 -1.63 -12.29 -4.50
C LEU A 170 -1.66 -13.81 -4.62
N THR A 171 -0.50 -14.44 -4.77
CA THR A 171 -0.38 -15.91 -4.82
C THR A 171 -0.93 -16.54 -3.53
N THR A 172 -0.60 -15.97 -2.37
CA THR A 172 -1.10 -16.48 -1.09
C THR A 172 -2.61 -16.31 -0.95
N PHE A 173 -3.18 -15.21 -1.40
CA PHE A 173 -4.64 -15.00 -1.37
C PHE A 173 -5.42 -16.05 -2.15
N PHE A 174 -4.84 -16.63 -3.18
CA PHE A 174 -5.43 -17.74 -3.92
C PHE A 174 -5.17 -19.10 -3.26
N LEU A 175 -3.95 -19.34 -2.78
CA LEU A 175 -3.57 -20.64 -2.21
C LEU A 175 -4.05 -20.81 -0.77
N PHE A 176 -4.21 -19.72 -0.05
CA PHE A 176 -4.59 -19.68 1.36
C PHE A 176 -5.61 -18.55 1.61
N PRO A 177 -6.81 -18.63 1.01
CA PRO A 177 -7.84 -17.64 1.25
C PRO A 177 -8.27 -17.65 2.70
N SER A 178 -8.18 -16.50 3.39
CA SER A 178 -8.34 -16.40 4.83
C SER A 178 -9.33 -15.32 5.24
N ALA A 179 -10.22 -15.65 6.18
CA ALA A 179 -11.27 -14.76 6.63
C ALA A 179 -10.74 -13.74 7.65
N PRO A 180 -11.04 -12.45 7.48
CA PRO A 180 -10.70 -11.42 8.46
C PRO A 180 -11.61 -11.44 9.69
N PRO A 181 -11.24 -10.75 10.80
CA PRO A 181 -12.03 -10.73 12.04
C PRO A 181 -13.49 -10.30 11.86
N TRP A 182 -13.78 -9.31 10.99
CA TRP A 182 -15.15 -8.86 10.72
C TRP A 182 -16.05 -10.01 10.23
N TYR A 183 -15.48 -10.96 9.46
CA TYR A 183 -16.21 -12.12 8.98
C TYR A 183 -16.63 -13.03 10.15
N VAL A 184 -15.66 -13.35 11.03
CA VAL A 184 -15.94 -14.20 12.21
C VAL A 184 -16.96 -13.54 13.15
N MET A 185 -16.89 -12.22 13.32
CA MET A 185 -17.86 -11.46 14.11
C MET A 185 -19.29 -11.60 13.59
N ARG A 186 -19.45 -11.64 12.27
CA ARG A 186 -20.77 -11.62 11.63
C ARG A 186 -21.31 -13.00 11.29
N TYR A 187 -20.46 -13.91 10.83
CA TYR A 187 -20.84 -15.21 10.28
C TYR A 187 -20.32 -16.39 11.11
N GLY A 188 -19.55 -16.13 12.15
CA GLY A 188 -18.89 -17.19 12.93
C GLY A 188 -17.87 -17.95 12.09
N PHE A 189 -17.82 -19.26 12.29
CA PHE A 189 -16.88 -20.14 11.60
C PHE A 189 -17.48 -20.89 10.40
N ALA A 190 -18.68 -20.51 9.96
CA ALA A 190 -19.31 -21.12 8.79
C ALA A 190 -18.60 -20.71 7.50
N GLN A 191 -18.53 -21.64 6.54
CA GLN A 191 -18.06 -21.30 5.19
C GLN A 191 -19.04 -20.33 4.52
N PRO A 192 -18.54 -19.38 3.68
CA PRO A 192 -19.39 -18.37 3.08
C PRO A 192 -20.45 -18.98 2.16
N GLN A 193 -21.67 -18.46 2.26
CA GLN A 193 -22.80 -18.84 1.42
C GLN A 193 -23.49 -17.58 0.92
N GLY A 194 -23.66 -17.47 -0.39
CA GLY A 194 -24.32 -16.33 -1.01
C GLY A 194 -23.53 -15.01 -0.93
N GLU A 195 -24.26 -13.92 -1.03
CA GLU A 195 -23.69 -12.58 -0.98
C GLU A 195 -23.23 -12.21 0.44
N LEU A 196 -22.03 -11.66 0.54
CA LEU A 196 -21.45 -11.22 1.79
C LEU A 196 -21.67 -9.71 1.98
N ILE A 197 -22.09 -9.34 3.17
CA ILE A 197 -22.26 -7.94 3.59
C ILE A 197 -21.51 -7.68 4.89
N GLY A 198 -21.18 -6.41 5.14
CA GLY A 198 -20.49 -6.00 6.37
C GLY A 198 -18.97 -6.07 6.29
N ALA A 199 -18.43 -6.16 5.08
CA ALA A 199 -16.98 -6.15 4.84
C ALA A 199 -16.31 -4.84 5.27
N ALA A 200 -17.06 -3.76 5.45
CA ALA A 200 -16.55 -2.50 5.99
C ALA A 200 -16.13 -2.59 7.47
N GLY A 201 -16.48 -3.69 8.18
CA GLY A 201 -16.10 -3.85 9.58
C GLY A 201 -16.53 -2.64 10.44
N SER A 202 -15.65 -2.17 11.31
CA SER A 202 -15.94 -0.99 12.14
C SER A 202 -15.90 0.35 11.39
N LEU A 203 -15.54 0.39 10.10
CA LEU A 203 -15.64 1.61 9.27
C LEU A 203 -17.09 2.07 9.07
N VAL A 204 -18.07 1.18 9.30
CA VAL A 204 -19.50 1.54 9.32
C VAL A 204 -19.78 2.68 10.31
N SER A 205 -19.14 2.68 11.49
CA SER A 205 -19.32 3.76 12.46
C SER A 205 -18.78 5.11 11.98
N VAL A 206 -17.81 5.12 11.08
CA VAL A 206 -17.31 6.35 10.44
C VAL A 206 -18.33 6.87 9.41
N ASP A 207 -18.90 5.96 8.61
CA ASP A 207 -19.98 6.31 7.68
C ASP A 207 -21.17 6.95 8.41
N GLU A 208 -21.58 6.35 9.54
CA GLU A 208 -22.65 6.89 10.40
C GLU A 208 -22.29 8.25 10.97
N LEU A 209 -21.05 8.42 11.47
CA LEU A 209 -20.55 9.68 12.03
C LEU A 209 -20.56 10.81 11.01
N LEU A 210 -20.11 10.51 9.78
CA LEU A 210 -20.02 11.48 8.67
C LEU A 210 -21.32 11.60 7.87
N LYS A 211 -22.33 10.76 8.17
CA LYS A 211 -23.60 10.66 7.44
C LYS A 211 -23.42 10.35 5.94
N VAL A 212 -22.48 9.46 5.63
CA VAL A 212 -22.16 8.99 4.28
C VAL A 212 -22.26 7.48 4.22
N LYS A 213 -22.17 6.91 3.02
CA LYS A 213 -22.04 5.45 2.79
C LYS A 213 -20.76 5.15 2.01
N PHE A 214 -19.68 5.83 2.33
CA PHE A 214 -18.44 5.76 1.59
C PHE A 214 -17.74 4.42 1.81
N PHE A 215 -17.42 4.10 3.06
CA PHE A 215 -16.69 2.88 3.39
C PHE A 215 -17.54 1.63 3.14
N THR A 216 -18.80 1.65 3.53
CA THR A 216 -19.72 0.55 3.27
C THR A 216 -19.79 0.25 1.77
N THR A 217 -19.95 1.28 0.93
CA THR A 217 -20.01 1.08 -0.53
C THR A 217 -18.71 0.52 -1.09
N ILE A 218 -17.55 1.01 -0.65
CA ILE A 218 -16.26 0.52 -1.14
C ILE A 218 -16.03 -0.94 -0.75
N TRP A 219 -16.25 -1.28 0.51
CA TRP A 219 -15.91 -2.62 1.01
C TRP A 219 -16.94 -3.66 0.62
N ASP A 220 -18.24 -3.34 0.58
CA ASP A 220 -19.27 -4.32 0.20
C ASP A 220 -19.39 -4.50 -1.32
N HIS A 221 -19.07 -3.47 -2.15
CA HIS A 221 -19.29 -3.56 -3.60
C HIS A 221 -18.00 -3.48 -4.44
N PHE A 222 -16.92 -2.89 -3.92
CA PHE A 222 -15.69 -2.68 -4.68
C PHE A 222 -14.48 -3.44 -4.13
N ASN A 223 -14.64 -4.23 -3.06
CA ASN A 223 -13.58 -5.10 -2.57
C ASN A 223 -13.34 -6.25 -3.58
N PRO A 224 -12.14 -6.39 -4.12
CA PRO A 224 -11.85 -7.45 -5.11
C PRO A 224 -11.76 -8.84 -4.48
N ASN A 225 -11.52 -8.95 -3.16
CA ASN A 225 -11.43 -10.23 -2.45
C ASN A 225 -11.68 -10.06 -0.95
N TYR A 226 -12.79 -10.60 -0.46
CA TYR A 226 -13.15 -10.57 0.96
C TYR A 226 -12.26 -11.44 1.86
N PHE A 227 -11.55 -12.40 1.28
CA PHE A 227 -10.76 -13.41 2.00
C PHE A 227 -9.26 -13.26 1.76
N ALA A 228 -8.80 -12.02 1.68
CA ALA A 228 -7.40 -11.63 1.54
C ALA A 228 -6.80 -11.13 2.87
N ALA A 229 -7.08 -11.81 3.99
CA ALA A 229 -6.57 -11.39 5.28
C ALA A 229 -5.05 -11.63 5.40
N VAL A 230 -4.56 -12.81 5.00
CA VAL A 230 -3.15 -13.23 5.12
C VAL A 230 -2.49 -13.33 3.74
N PRO A 231 -1.33 -12.70 3.52
CA PRO A 231 -0.64 -11.71 4.35
C PRO A 231 -1.27 -10.32 4.26
N SER A 232 -1.24 -9.54 5.32
CA SER A 232 -1.80 -8.19 5.28
C SER A 232 -0.88 -7.22 4.53
N LEU A 233 -1.42 -6.55 3.50
CA LEU A 233 -0.73 -5.43 2.83
C LEU A 233 -0.67 -4.17 3.71
N HIS A 234 -1.61 -4.00 4.65
CA HIS A 234 -1.55 -2.97 5.69
C HIS A 234 -0.39 -3.21 6.65
N GLY A 235 -0.04 -4.48 6.86
CA GLY A 235 1.16 -4.86 7.61
C GLY A 235 2.45 -4.63 6.83
N SER A 236 2.41 -4.83 5.53
CA SER A 236 3.57 -4.85 4.65
C SER A 236 4.03 -3.46 4.21
N TYR A 237 3.13 -2.66 3.66
CA TYR A 237 3.47 -1.39 2.99
C TYR A 237 4.17 -0.37 3.90
N PRO A 238 3.75 -0.16 5.16
CA PRO A 238 4.47 0.72 6.06
C PRO A 238 5.93 0.30 6.28
N ILE A 239 6.21 -1.00 6.34
CA ILE A 239 7.56 -1.53 6.51
C ILE A 239 8.40 -1.30 5.26
N VAL A 240 7.84 -1.52 4.04
CA VAL A 240 8.54 -1.17 2.79
C VAL A 240 8.92 0.30 2.78
N VAL A 241 8.00 1.18 3.14
CA VAL A 241 8.26 2.63 3.18
C VAL A 241 9.42 2.94 4.12
N ILE A 242 9.45 2.36 5.33
CA ILE A 242 10.58 2.55 6.26
C ILE A 242 11.88 2.08 5.65
N LEU A 243 11.94 0.86 5.10
CA LEU A 243 13.17 0.27 4.56
C LEU A 243 13.83 1.15 3.49
N PHE A 244 13.06 1.88 2.70
CA PHE A 244 13.59 2.72 1.64
C PHE A 244 13.69 4.20 1.99
N MET A 245 12.88 4.70 2.94
CA MET A 245 12.82 6.12 3.26
C MET A 245 13.66 6.50 4.49
N TYR A 246 14.07 5.54 5.34
CA TYR A 246 14.76 5.83 6.61
C TYR A 246 16.05 6.65 6.41
N LYS A 247 16.83 6.40 5.35
CA LYS A 247 18.06 7.16 5.07
C LYS A 247 17.77 8.61 4.73
N LYS A 248 16.70 8.86 3.98
CA LYS A 248 16.27 10.19 3.55
C LYS A 248 15.68 11.00 4.71
N PHE A 249 14.94 10.33 5.59
CA PHE A 249 14.21 10.94 6.70
C PHE A 249 14.78 10.58 8.07
N LYS A 250 16.10 10.40 8.19
CA LYS A 250 16.76 10.04 9.47
C LYS A 250 16.36 10.92 10.65
N LYS A 251 16.20 12.23 10.42
CA LYS A 251 15.78 13.20 11.45
C LYS A 251 14.34 12.97 11.94
N HIS A 252 13.53 12.31 11.14
CA HIS A 252 12.12 12.00 11.42
C HIS A 252 11.88 10.49 11.63
N LEU A 253 12.95 9.74 11.96
CA LEU A 253 12.87 8.30 12.16
C LEU A 253 11.80 7.87 13.18
N PRO A 254 11.61 8.54 14.33
CA PRO A 254 10.53 8.19 15.26
C PRO A 254 9.15 8.27 14.62
N LEU A 255 8.91 9.30 13.79
CA LEU A 255 7.64 9.45 13.07
C LEU A 255 7.45 8.35 12.01
N LEU A 256 8.52 7.99 11.30
CA LEU A 256 8.49 6.87 10.35
C LEU A 256 8.20 5.54 11.04
N LEU A 257 8.75 5.30 12.23
CA LEU A 257 8.50 4.08 13.00
C LEU A 257 7.09 4.05 13.60
N LEU A 258 6.53 5.22 13.91
CA LEU A 258 5.17 5.33 14.42
C LEU A 258 4.14 4.94 13.35
N TYR A 259 4.43 5.17 12.07
CA TYR A 259 3.51 4.89 10.96
C TYR A 259 3.04 3.42 10.90
N PRO A 260 3.91 2.39 10.87
CA PRO A 260 3.44 1.01 10.89
C PRO A 260 2.67 0.67 12.16
N ILE A 261 3.11 1.15 13.33
CA ILE A 261 2.44 0.86 14.60
C ILE A 261 1.00 1.38 14.55
N LEU A 262 0.80 2.63 14.14
CA LEU A 262 -0.53 3.22 14.05
C LEU A 262 -1.40 2.56 12.98
N THR A 263 -0.83 2.22 11.81
CA THR A 263 -1.55 1.51 10.75
C THR A 263 -1.97 0.10 11.20
N TRP A 264 -1.11 -0.62 11.92
CA TRP A 264 -1.42 -1.94 12.47
C TRP A 264 -2.52 -1.84 13.54
N CYS A 265 -2.39 -0.90 14.47
CA CYS A 265 -3.44 -0.65 15.46
C CYS A 265 -4.79 -0.33 14.80
N ALA A 266 -4.78 0.51 13.76
CA ALA A 266 -5.98 0.86 13.01
C ALA A 266 -6.61 -0.36 12.32
N ALA A 267 -5.81 -1.22 11.68
CA ALA A 267 -6.29 -2.40 10.98
C ALA A 267 -6.97 -3.41 11.93
N VAL A 268 -6.41 -3.60 13.14
CA VAL A 268 -6.99 -4.45 14.18
C VAL A 268 -8.22 -3.80 14.80
N TYR A 269 -8.17 -2.50 15.10
CA TYR A 269 -9.30 -1.73 15.66
C TYR A 269 -10.53 -1.76 14.73
N LEU A 270 -10.29 -1.70 13.41
CA LEU A 270 -11.36 -1.73 12.41
C LEU A 270 -11.88 -3.15 12.09
N ASN A 271 -11.33 -4.18 12.74
CA ASN A 271 -11.68 -5.60 12.55
C ASN A 271 -11.37 -6.13 11.13
N HIS A 272 -10.44 -5.49 10.42
CA HIS A 272 -10.04 -5.92 9.08
C HIS A 272 -8.89 -6.92 9.08
N HIS A 273 -8.05 -6.94 10.13
CA HIS A 273 -6.90 -7.86 10.23
C HIS A 273 -6.72 -8.40 11.64
N TYR A 274 -6.22 -9.62 11.70
CA TYR A 274 -5.57 -10.17 12.89
C TYR A 274 -4.16 -9.58 13.04
N VAL A 275 -3.60 -9.60 14.24
CA VAL A 275 -2.19 -9.18 14.45
C VAL A 275 -1.24 -10.11 13.70
N ILE A 276 -1.54 -11.42 13.66
CA ILE A 276 -0.76 -12.41 12.92
C ILE A 276 -0.68 -12.09 11.42
N ASP A 277 -1.76 -11.59 10.80
CA ASP A 277 -1.78 -11.19 9.39
C ASP A 277 -0.77 -10.09 9.11
N LEU A 278 -0.70 -9.11 10.02
CA LEU A 278 0.21 -7.96 9.94
C LEU A 278 1.66 -8.38 10.09
N ILE A 279 1.94 -9.29 11.04
CA ILE A 279 3.28 -9.86 11.26
C ILE A 279 3.72 -10.65 10.02
N ILE A 280 2.86 -11.50 9.48
CA ILE A 280 3.16 -12.26 8.26
C ILE A 280 3.40 -11.30 7.08
N GLY A 281 2.60 -10.23 6.97
CA GLY A 281 2.83 -9.16 5.98
C GLY A 281 4.21 -8.52 6.12
N GLY A 282 4.65 -8.25 7.35
CA GLY A 282 6.00 -7.76 7.65
C GLY A 282 7.09 -8.73 7.22
N ILE A 283 6.92 -10.03 7.48
CA ILE A 283 7.85 -11.09 7.06
C ILE A 283 7.92 -11.15 5.52
N TYR A 284 6.79 -11.11 4.82
CA TYR A 284 6.73 -11.07 3.36
C TYR A 284 7.48 -9.86 2.79
N THR A 285 7.37 -8.71 3.45
CA THR A 285 8.15 -7.51 3.09
C THR A 285 9.65 -7.75 3.19
N LEU A 286 10.12 -8.35 4.28
CA LEU A 286 11.54 -8.65 4.46
C LEU A 286 12.04 -9.65 3.42
N ILE A 287 11.25 -10.70 3.12
CA ILE A 287 11.57 -11.67 2.06
C ILE A 287 11.68 -10.95 0.71
N ALA A 288 10.67 -10.17 0.32
CA ALA A 288 10.66 -9.43 -0.94
C ALA A 288 11.86 -8.46 -1.05
N TYR A 289 12.18 -7.75 0.03
CA TYR A 289 13.33 -6.85 0.10
C TYR A 289 14.66 -7.60 -0.06
N LEU A 290 14.82 -8.72 0.61
CA LEU A 290 16.05 -9.53 0.53
C LEU A 290 16.20 -10.15 -0.86
N VAL A 291 15.14 -10.74 -1.41
CA VAL A 291 15.14 -11.29 -2.77
C VAL A 291 15.51 -10.21 -3.78
N MET A 292 14.86 -9.05 -3.71
CA MET A 292 15.19 -7.96 -4.63
C MET A 292 16.61 -7.44 -4.42
N SER A 293 17.00 -7.12 -3.20
CA SER A 293 18.26 -6.44 -2.92
C SER A 293 19.48 -7.32 -3.04
N LYS A 294 19.38 -8.61 -2.72
CA LYS A 294 20.51 -9.54 -2.66
C LYS A 294 20.59 -10.49 -3.85
N ILE A 295 19.46 -10.81 -4.48
CA ILE A 295 19.41 -11.79 -5.58
C ILE A 295 19.15 -11.10 -6.91
N LEU A 296 17.98 -10.45 -7.08
CA LEU A 296 17.57 -9.97 -8.40
C LEU A 296 18.34 -8.72 -8.84
N PHE A 297 18.54 -7.75 -7.93
CA PHE A 297 19.20 -6.50 -8.30
C PHE A 297 20.63 -6.71 -8.80
N PRO A 298 21.53 -7.42 -8.10
CA PRO A 298 22.90 -7.65 -8.57
C PRO A 298 22.97 -8.43 -9.87
N PHE A 299 22.08 -9.44 -10.05
CA PHE A 299 22.17 -10.35 -11.20
C PHE A 299 21.48 -9.82 -12.45
N ILE A 300 20.33 -9.18 -12.34
CA ILE A 300 19.50 -8.79 -13.48
C ILE A 300 19.67 -7.29 -13.78
N PHE A 301 19.51 -6.45 -12.76
CA PHE A 301 19.42 -5.01 -12.98
C PHE A 301 20.79 -4.36 -13.21
N GLU A 302 21.78 -4.71 -12.41
CA GLU A 302 23.12 -4.12 -12.51
C GLU A 302 23.83 -4.53 -13.79
N LYS A 303 23.66 -5.80 -14.21
CA LYS A 303 24.29 -6.33 -15.43
C LYS A 303 23.53 -6.03 -16.72
N THR A 304 22.21 -5.93 -16.70
CA THR A 304 21.38 -5.88 -17.91
C THR A 304 20.80 -4.49 -18.15
N ILE A 305 20.08 -3.92 -17.19
CA ILE A 305 19.32 -2.67 -17.39
C ILE A 305 20.23 -1.45 -17.32
N PHE A 306 21.17 -1.43 -16.37
CA PHE A 306 22.09 -0.29 -16.25
C PHE A 306 23.20 -0.30 -17.32
N ARG A 307 23.57 -1.48 -17.85
CA ARG A 307 24.55 -1.63 -18.91
C ARG A 307 23.99 -1.34 -20.31
N SER A 308 22.69 -1.55 -20.52
CA SER A 308 22.03 -1.38 -21.82
C SER A 308 21.69 0.06 -22.21
N GLY A 309 21.97 1.05 -21.33
CA GLY A 309 21.67 2.46 -21.61
C GLY A 309 20.16 2.80 -21.65
N ILE A 310 19.27 1.85 -21.37
CA ILE A 310 17.82 2.09 -21.31
C ILE A 310 17.47 3.13 -20.24
N THR A 311 18.37 3.27 -19.23
CA THR A 311 18.28 4.31 -18.18
C THR A 311 19.31 5.42 -18.39
N ALA A 312 19.56 5.82 -19.60
CA ALA A 312 20.66 6.65 -20.11
C ALA A 312 20.91 8.04 -19.47
N THR A 313 20.36 8.29 -18.29
CA THR A 313 20.70 9.51 -17.53
C THR A 313 21.66 9.25 -16.36
N PHE A 314 22.02 8.01 -16.08
CA PHE A 314 22.87 7.64 -14.94
C PHE A 314 24.38 7.53 -15.26
N PRO A 315 24.80 7.01 -16.43
CA PRO A 315 26.24 6.86 -16.71
C PRO A 315 26.97 8.17 -16.92
N GLU A 316 26.30 9.22 -17.45
CA GLU A 316 27.00 10.50 -17.73
C GLU A 316 27.38 11.29 -16.47
N LYS A 317 26.54 11.22 -15.42
CA LYS A 317 26.86 11.91 -14.15
C LYS A 317 27.89 11.15 -13.33
N LEU A 318 27.80 9.82 -13.25
CA LEU A 318 28.82 9.01 -12.56
C LEU A 318 30.17 9.10 -13.27
N LYS A 319 30.23 9.02 -14.61
CA LYS A 319 31.47 9.24 -15.36
C LYS A 319 32.04 10.65 -15.17
N LYS A 320 31.18 11.67 -15.05
CA LYS A 320 31.63 13.02 -14.72
C LYS A 320 32.11 13.16 -13.29
N GLU A 321 31.44 12.53 -12.31
CA GLU A 321 31.86 12.54 -10.92
C GLU A 321 33.12 11.70 -10.70
N GLU A 322 33.24 10.54 -11.32
CA GLU A 322 34.47 9.74 -11.32
C GLU A 322 35.64 10.46 -12.05
N ALA A 323 35.37 11.16 -13.16
CA ALA A 323 36.38 11.96 -13.84
C ALA A 323 36.83 13.17 -12.97
N ILE A 324 35.89 13.84 -12.31
CA ILE A 324 36.20 14.94 -11.38
C ILE A 324 36.96 14.44 -10.13
N LEU A 325 36.64 13.27 -9.63
CA LEU A 325 37.36 12.62 -8.52
C LEU A 325 38.76 12.17 -8.94
N ALA A 326 38.90 11.62 -10.13
CA ALA A 326 40.18 11.22 -10.70
C ALA A 326 41.09 12.45 -10.98
N GLU A 327 40.55 13.55 -11.48
CA GLU A 327 41.24 14.82 -11.65
C GLU A 327 41.74 15.43 -10.32
N LYS A 328 40.91 15.32 -9.28
CA LYS A 328 41.29 15.79 -7.92
C LYS A 328 42.37 14.93 -7.26
N GLN A 329 42.44 13.63 -7.61
CA GLN A 329 43.52 12.73 -7.09
C GLN A 329 44.84 12.88 -7.83
N VAL A 330 44.88 13.50 -8.99
CA VAL A 330 46.11 13.78 -9.75
C VAL A 330 46.75 15.13 -9.35
N ILE A 331 46.00 15.97 -8.60
CA ILE A 331 46.45 17.31 -8.18
C ILE A 331 46.91 17.33 -6.70
N THR A 332 46.77 16.20 -6.01
CA THR A 332 47.30 15.97 -4.66
C THR A 332 48.45 14.97 -4.70
#